data_44d1d071d6f8e4978d413b0b94ccdaaf
#
_entry.id   44d1d071d6f8e4978d413b0b94ccdaaf
#
_cell.length_a   1.000
_cell.length_b   1.000
_cell.length_c   1.000
_cell.angle_alpha   90.00
_cell.angle_beta   90.00
_cell.angle_gamma   90.00
#
_symmetry.space_group_name_H-M   'P 1'
#
loop_
_entity.id
_entity.type
_entity.pdbx_description
1 polymer ?
#
loop_
_entity_poly.entity_id
_entity_poly.type
_entity_poly.pdbx_seq_one_letter_code
_entity_poly.pdbx_strand_id
1 'polypeptide(L)'
;MVSRVIPVEPFDLVIFGGTGDLARRKILPALFRRFRGGQMPAGARIIGTARGGLDTVGYRSLVAEALHEFSGEGSGAEINAFLQRVSYVTVDAAGDTGWLKLREPIEEEQGPRVRLFYFSVRPRLFGGLAERIYRHGMARGARIVVEKPFGKDLDTARELNQMLAAYFYESQIYRIDHYLGKETVQNLMAIRFGNMLFEPLWNSQYVDHIQITVAETVDVAGREAYYDRAGAMRDMMQNHLMQLLCLIAMEPPAKFDSDAVRDEKLKVIRALDPVQPHHIVRGQFEGDAAAGLKSYRESVGNPRSATESYVALKAHISNWRWAGTPFYLRTGKRLVARSSVINVMFKDAPHSIFGEDAGRHANLLSIRLQPDEGITLKVTIKEPGQGGMRLVDVPLDMSFAEALGQEGSHPADAYERLIMDVIRGNQTLFMRGDEVEAAWAWTDPVIEGWTARGDVPKPYVSASTGPDDADLLMRRDGREWRGIRP
;
A
#
# COMPACT_ATOMS: atom_id res chain seq x y z
N MET A 1 -3.65 -16.95 22.87
CA MET A 1 -3.54 -15.52 23.26
C MET A 1 -4.93 -14.89 23.15
N VAL A 2 -5.44 -14.27 24.22
CA VAL A 2 -6.71 -13.54 24.14
C VAL A 2 -6.46 -12.30 23.27
N SER A 3 -7.15 -12.21 22.13
CA SER A 3 -7.13 -11.01 21.29
C SER A 3 -7.54 -9.82 22.15
N ARG A 4 -6.65 -8.85 22.37
CA ARG A 4 -7.02 -7.61 23.05
C ARG A 4 -7.94 -6.83 22.12
N VAL A 5 -9.22 -6.90 22.37
CA VAL A 5 -10.20 -6.02 21.71
C VAL A 5 -9.90 -4.59 22.15
N ILE A 6 -9.47 -3.74 21.22
CA ILE A 6 -9.28 -2.33 21.52
C ILE A 6 -10.64 -1.64 21.34
N PRO A 7 -11.22 -1.09 22.41
CA PRO A 7 -12.50 -0.41 22.33
C PRO A 7 -12.45 0.79 21.38
N VAL A 8 -13.57 1.05 20.71
CA VAL A 8 -13.78 2.26 19.93
C VAL A 8 -15.06 2.94 20.38
N GLU A 9 -15.11 4.25 20.22
CA GLU A 9 -16.32 5.03 20.49
C GLU A 9 -17.45 4.67 19.51
N PRO A 10 -18.72 4.89 19.88
CA PRO A 10 -19.83 4.83 18.94
C PRO A 10 -19.55 5.72 17.73
N PHE A 11 -19.89 5.24 16.54
CA PHE A 11 -19.58 5.98 15.33
C PHE A 11 -20.70 5.88 14.29
N ASP A 12 -20.70 6.86 13.40
CA ASP A 12 -21.49 6.88 12.17
C ASP A 12 -20.53 6.84 10.98
N LEU A 13 -20.61 5.77 10.22
CA LEU A 13 -19.84 5.62 8.99
C LEU A 13 -20.76 5.78 7.78
N VAL A 14 -20.61 6.89 7.08
CA VAL A 14 -21.31 7.16 5.81
C VAL A 14 -20.42 6.74 4.66
N ILE A 15 -20.89 5.82 3.81
CA ILE A 15 -20.15 5.32 2.66
C ILE A 15 -20.75 5.92 1.38
N PHE A 16 -20.11 6.94 0.82
CA PHE A 16 -20.46 7.44 -0.51
C PHE A 16 -20.01 6.44 -1.57
N GLY A 17 -20.96 5.97 -2.39
CA GLY A 17 -20.72 4.82 -3.28
C GLY A 17 -20.87 3.48 -2.57
N GLY A 18 -21.76 3.39 -1.56
CA GLY A 18 -22.01 2.19 -0.75
C GLY A 18 -22.49 0.97 -1.53
N THR A 19 -22.96 1.13 -2.76
CA THR A 19 -23.33 0.04 -3.68
C THR A 19 -22.22 -0.37 -4.64
N GLY A 20 -21.05 0.33 -4.60
CA GLY A 20 -19.92 0.11 -5.49
C GLY A 20 -19.08 -1.11 -5.15
N ASP A 21 -18.20 -1.49 -6.07
CA ASP A 21 -17.35 -2.67 -5.97
C ASP A 21 -16.44 -2.64 -4.71
N LEU A 22 -15.78 -1.52 -4.43
CA LEU A 22 -14.92 -1.39 -3.24
C LEU A 22 -15.71 -1.56 -1.93
N ALA A 23 -16.91 -0.97 -1.84
CA ALA A 23 -17.76 -1.12 -0.67
C ALA A 23 -18.16 -2.58 -0.45
N ARG A 24 -18.60 -3.27 -1.52
CA ARG A 24 -19.04 -4.66 -1.48
C ARG A 24 -17.90 -5.63 -1.17
N ARG A 25 -16.74 -5.47 -1.84
CA ARG A 25 -15.63 -6.43 -1.75
C ARG A 25 -14.71 -6.22 -0.55
N LYS A 26 -14.62 -4.99 -0.04
CA LYS A 26 -13.61 -4.64 0.97
C LYS A 26 -14.20 -4.00 2.22
N ILE A 27 -14.92 -2.89 2.09
CA ILE A 27 -15.33 -2.08 3.26
C ILE A 27 -16.35 -2.85 4.12
N LEU A 28 -17.44 -3.33 3.52
CA LEU A 28 -18.50 -4.03 4.24
C LEU A 28 -18.05 -5.37 4.83
N PRO A 29 -17.29 -6.23 4.10
CA PRO A 29 -16.70 -7.43 4.69
C PRO A 29 -15.71 -7.13 5.82
N ALA A 30 -14.89 -6.09 5.71
CA ALA A 30 -13.97 -5.66 6.76
C ALA A 30 -14.74 -5.26 8.04
N LEU A 31 -15.79 -4.46 7.91
CA LEU A 31 -16.66 -4.06 9.03
C LEU A 31 -17.36 -5.27 9.66
N PHE A 32 -17.84 -6.20 8.85
CA PHE A 32 -18.48 -7.42 9.34
C PHE A 32 -17.52 -8.30 10.16
N ARG A 33 -16.27 -8.49 9.69
CA ARG A 33 -15.27 -9.23 10.47
C ARG A 33 -14.95 -8.54 11.80
N ARG A 34 -14.89 -7.20 11.84
CA ARG A 34 -14.73 -6.44 13.09
C ARG A 34 -15.95 -6.54 14.00
N PHE A 35 -17.15 -6.62 13.44
CA PHE A 35 -18.37 -6.88 14.20
C PHE A 35 -18.32 -8.27 14.85
N ARG A 36 -17.98 -9.32 14.10
CA ARG A 36 -17.80 -10.68 14.62
C ARG A 36 -16.72 -10.75 15.70
N GLY A 37 -15.63 -10.04 15.53
CA GLY A 37 -14.54 -9.93 16.51
C GLY A 37 -14.91 -9.13 17.77
N GLY A 38 -16.17 -8.69 17.95
CA GLY A 38 -16.60 -7.91 19.11
C GLY A 38 -16.01 -6.50 19.20
N GLN A 39 -15.45 -5.99 18.10
CA GLN A 39 -14.75 -4.69 18.06
C GLN A 39 -15.66 -3.54 17.59
N MET A 40 -16.92 -3.80 17.33
CA MET A 40 -17.88 -2.79 16.91
C MET A 40 -18.86 -2.50 18.05
N PRO A 41 -18.93 -1.27 18.59
CA PRO A 41 -19.81 -0.92 19.70
C PRO A 41 -21.28 -1.04 19.31
N ALA A 42 -22.18 -1.21 20.31
CA ALA A 42 -23.60 -1.38 20.08
C ALA A 42 -24.22 -0.20 19.30
N GLY A 43 -23.76 1.01 19.56
CA GLY A 43 -24.24 2.22 18.89
C GLY A 43 -23.59 2.50 17.53
N ALA A 44 -22.77 1.61 16.95
CA ALA A 44 -22.19 1.84 15.63
C ALA A 44 -23.27 1.77 14.52
N ARG A 45 -23.25 2.75 13.60
CA ARG A 45 -24.14 2.81 12.44
C ARG A 45 -23.35 2.89 11.15
N ILE A 46 -23.84 2.18 10.13
CA ILE A 46 -23.27 2.18 8.77
C ILE A 46 -24.36 2.66 7.83
N ILE A 47 -24.11 3.77 7.15
CA ILE A 47 -25.05 4.41 6.24
C ILE A 47 -24.48 4.34 4.83
N GLY A 48 -25.00 3.44 4.00
CA GLY A 48 -24.68 3.41 2.59
C GLY A 48 -25.37 4.53 1.83
N THR A 49 -24.66 5.15 0.88
CA THR A 49 -25.28 6.15 0.01
C THR A 49 -24.88 5.93 -1.45
N ALA A 50 -25.84 6.09 -2.35
CA ALA A 50 -25.61 6.16 -3.80
C ALA A 50 -26.81 6.86 -4.47
N ARG A 51 -26.74 7.09 -5.78
CA ARG A 51 -27.82 7.69 -6.57
C ARG A 51 -28.99 6.75 -6.86
N GLY A 52 -28.76 5.44 -6.73
CA GLY A 52 -29.81 4.43 -6.97
C GLY A 52 -30.94 4.53 -5.95
N GLY A 53 -32.17 4.32 -6.43
CA GLY A 53 -33.39 4.40 -5.62
C GLY A 53 -33.63 3.17 -4.75
N LEU A 54 -32.59 2.65 -4.06
CA LEU A 54 -32.75 1.62 -3.05
C LEU A 54 -33.36 2.21 -1.78
N ASP A 55 -34.10 1.39 -1.06
CA ASP A 55 -34.43 1.63 0.35
C ASP A 55 -33.45 0.86 1.26
N THR A 56 -33.62 1.00 2.56
CA THR A 56 -32.80 0.29 3.55
C THR A 56 -32.94 -1.24 3.44
N VAL A 57 -34.10 -1.76 3.08
CA VAL A 57 -34.34 -3.22 2.93
C VAL A 57 -33.54 -3.75 1.72
N GLY A 58 -33.67 -3.11 0.58
CA GLY A 58 -32.93 -3.47 -0.63
C GLY A 58 -31.41 -3.34 -0.45
N TYR A 59 -30.95 -2.31 0.27
CA TYR A 59 -29.51 -2.17 0.57
C TYR A 59 -29.01 -3.26 1.52
N ARG A 60 -29.78 -3.63 2.55
CA ARG A 60 -29.44 -4.75 3.45
C ARG A 60 -29.33 -6.08 2.69
N SER A 61 -30.19 -6.32 1.70
CA SER A 61 -30.10 -7.50 0.84
C SER A 61 -28.78 -7.50 0.04
N LEU A 62 -28.42 -6.36 -0.57
CA LEU A 62 -27.15 -6.20 -1.29
C LEU A 62 -25.94 -6.43 -0.36
N VAL A 63 -26.01 -5.92 0.87
CA VAL A 63 -24.94 -6.14 1.86
C VAL A 63 -24.86 -7.62 2.25
N ALA A 64 -25.97 -8.30 2.47
CA ALA A 64 -25.99 -9.72 2.78
C ALA A 64 -25.33 -10.55 1.66
N GLU A 65 -25.69 -10.28 0.39
CA GLU A 65 -25.07 -10.91 -0.78
C GLU A 65 -23.56 -10.69 -0.80
N ALA A 66 -23.12 -9.44 -0.60
CA ALA A 66 -21.70 -9.11 -0.55
C ALA A 66 -20.94 -9.82 0.59
N LEU A 67 -21.59 -9.97 1.75
CA LEU A 67 -20.99 -10.70 2.88
C LEU A 67 -20.88 -12.20 2.58
N HIS A 68 -21.89 -12.81 1.96
CA HIS A 68 -21.82 -14.22 1.54
C HIS A 68 -20.71 -14.45 0.51
N GLU A 69 -20.54 -13.53 -0.43
CA GLU A 69 -19.53 -13.67 -1.51
C GLU A 69 -18.11 -13.40 -1.02
N PHE A 70 -17.90 -12.39 -0.14
CA PHE A 70 -16.56 -11.84 0.12
C PHE A 70 -16.10 -11.93 1.59
N SER A 71 -16.93 -12.29 2.55
CA SER A 71 -16.47 -12.40 3.94
C SER A 71 -15.92 -13.79 4.29
N GLY A 72 -16.26 -14.80 3.49
CA GLY A 72 -15.79 -16.18 3.64
C GLY A 72 -16.40 -16.96 4.81
N GLU A 73 -16.90 -16.31 5.85
CA GLU A 73 -17.43 -16.93 7.06
C GLU A 73 -18.51 -16.05 7.71
N GLY A 74 -19.49 -16.68 8.32
CA GLY A 74 -20.53 -16.03 9.11
C GLY A 74 -21.83 -16.83 9.08
N SER A 75 -22.44 -17.01 10.25
CA SER A 75 -23.77 -17.58 10.33
C SER A 75 -24.83 -16.57 9.86
N GLY A 76 -25.96 -17.04 9.37
CA GLY A 76 -27.07 -16.17 9.02
C GLY A 76 -27.55 -15.27 10.19
N ALA A 77 -27.41 -15.75 11.43
CA ALA A 77 -27.71 -14.98 12.63
C ALA A 77 -26.76 -13.79 12.83
N GLU A 78 -25.44 -13.99 12.63
CA GLU A 78 -24.44 -12.92 12.73
C GLU A 78 -24.63 -11.88 11.63
N ILE A 79 -24.90 -12.32 10.39
CA ILE A 79 -25.19 -11.42 9.27
C ILE A 79 -26.43 -10.59 9.59
N ASN A 80 -27.52 -11.21 10.04
CA ASN A 80 -28.75 -10.49 10.42
C ASN A 80 -28.52 -9.48 11.55
N ALA A 81 -27.74 -9.83 12.57
CA ALA A 81 -27.38 -8.92 13.65
C ALA A 81 -26.53 -7.71 13.16
N PHE A 82 -25.60 -7.94 12.24
CA PHE A 82 -24.83 -6.87 11.59
C PHE A 82 -25.73 -5.95 10.75
N LEU A 83 -26.65 -6.51 9.97
CA LEU A 83 -27.57 -5.76 9.11
C LEU A 83 -28.47 -4.80 9.87
N GLN A 84 -28.74 -5.04 11.17
CA GLN A 84 -29.51 -4.08 12.00
C GLN A 84 -28.76 -2.74 12.17
N ARG A 85 -27.44 -2.71 11.97
CA ARG A 85 -26.60 -1.51 12.03
C ARG A 85 -26.48 -0.79 10.70
N VAL A 86 -27.01 -1.41 9.63
CA VAL A 86 -26.90 -0.92 8.25
C VAL A 86 -28.19 -0.23 7.83
N SER A 87 -28.06 0.96 7.27
CA SER A 87 -29.14 1.73 6.68
C SER A 87 -28.71 2.33 5.34
N TYR A 88 -29.65 2.90 4.59
CA TYR A 88 -29.37 3.50 3.30
C TYR A 88 -30.11 4.83 3.13
N VAL A 89 -29.39 5.78 2.55
CA VAL A 89 -29.96 7.08 2.16
C VAL A 89 -29.59 7.37 0.71
N THR A 90 -30.58 7.62 -0.15
CA THR A 90 -30.31 8.05 -1.53
C THR A 90 -29.72 9.47 -1.53
N VAL A 91 -28.47 9.61 -1.98
CA VAL A 91 -27.78 10.89 -2.07
C VAL A 91 -27.10 11.01 -3.43
N ASP A 92 -27.27 12.15 -4.08
CA ASP A 92 -26.46 12.49 -5.25
C ASP A 92 -25.15 13.18 -4.80
N ALA A 93 -24.04 12.47 -4.96
CA ALA A 93 -22.70 13.00 -4.63
C ALA A 93 -22.28 14.19 -5.53
N ALA A 94 -22.87 14.33 -6.71
CA ALA A 94 -22.59 15.43 -7.65
C ALA A 94 -23.61 16.55 -7.57
N GLY A 95 -24.79 16.30 -7.01
CA GLY A 95 -25.91 17.23 -6.89
C GLY A 95 -26.30 17.52 -5.44
N ASP A 96 -27.44 18.17 -5.27
CA ASP A 96 -27.91 18.61 -3.94
C ASP A 96 -29.05 17.72 -3.39
N THR A 97 -29.36 16.61 -4.08
CA THR A 97 -30.45 15.71 -3.69
C THR A 97 -30.05 14.79 -2.53
N GLY A 98 -30.89 14.65 -1.53
CA GLY A 98 -30.77 13.68 -0.44
C GLY A 98 -29.95 14.12 0.77
N TRP A 99 -29.27 15.25 0.72
CA TRP A 99 -28.37 15.71 1.77
C TRP A 99 -29.06 16.00 3.11
N LEU A 100 -30.25 16.61 3.08
CA LEU A 100 -31.05 16.85 4.29
C LEU A 100 -31.46 15.51 4.95
N LYS A 101 -31.91 14.55 4.13
CA LYS A 101 -32.24 13.20 4.63
C LYS A 101 -31.05 12.44 5.20
N LEU A 102 -29.82 12.70 4.68
CA LEU A 102 -28.60 12.14 5.24
C LEU A 102 -28.25 12.79 6.59
N ARG A 103 -28.49 14.10 6.71
CA ARG A 103 -28.22 14.85 7.93
C ARG A 103 -29.10 14.45 9.11
N GLU A 104 -30.39 14.19 8.87
CA GLU A 104 -31.38 13.84 9.91
C GLU A 104 -30.88 12.74 10.86
N PRO A 105 -30.55 11.50 10.41
CA PRO A 105 -30.09 10.45 11.31
C PRO A 105 -28.76 10.75 12.01
N ILE A 106 -27.95 11.65 11.44
CA ILE A 106 -26.66 12.04 12.02
C ILE A 106 -26.84 13.04 13.19
N GLU A 107 -27.89 13.86 13.14
CA GLU A 107 -28.18 14.88 14.15
C GLU A 107 -29.15 14.43 15.25
N GLU A 108 -30.03 13.47 14.95
CA GLU A 108 -31.06 12.99 15.89
C GLU A 108 -30.48 12.34 17.15
N GLU A 109 -29.27 11.79 17.10
CA GLU A 109 -28.69 11.13 18.27
C GLU A 109 -27.81 12.07 19.10
N GLN A 110 -28.20 12.22 20.36
CA GLN A 110 -27.46 12.97 21.37
C GLN A 110 -26.33 12.11 21.97
N GLY A 111 -25.11 12.65 21.99
CA GLY A 111 -23.95 12.02 22.62
C GLY A 111 -22.68 12.12 21.78
N PRO A 112 -21.52 11.85 22.39
CA PRO A 112 -20.24 11.88 21.66
C PRO A 112 -20.18 10.68 20.70
N ARG A 113 -20.05 10.99 19.40
CA ARG A 113 -19.93 10.00 18.32
C ARG A 113 -18.87 10.45 17.34
N VAL A 114 -18.12 9.47 16.82
CA VAL A 114 -17.19 9.72 15.75
C VAL A 114 -17.93 9.68 14.41
N ARG A 115 -17.83 10.74 13.61
CA ARG A 115 -18.43 10.80 12.26
C ARG A 115 -17.35 10.55 11.22
N LEU A 116 -17.62 9.60 10.32
CA LEU A 116 -16.73 9.23 9.24
C LEU A 116 -17.48 9.30 7.91
N PHE A 117 -16.88 9.93 6.93
CA PHE A 117 -17.36 9.99 5.56
C PHE A 117 -16.34 9.29 4.65
N TYR A 118 -16.69 8.12 4.16
CA TYR A 118 -15.83 7.31 3.28
C TYR A 118 -16.17 7.61 1.81
N PHE A 119 -15.20 8.12 1.06
CA PHE A 119 -15.37 8.50 -0.35
C PHE A 119 -15.02 7.32 -1.27
N SER A 120 -15.89 6.30 -1.32
CA SER A 120 -15.80 5.15 -2.24
C SER A 120 -16.38 5.50 -3.62
N VAL A 121 -15.97 6.65 -4.16
CA VAL A 121 -16.43 7.22 -5.43
C VAL A 121 -15.24 7.71 -6.26
N ARG A 122 -15.50 8.13 -7.51
CA ARG A 122 -14.45 8.65 -8.38
C ARG A 122 -13.82 9.93 -7.78
N PRO A 123 -12.47 10.10 -7.86
CA PRO A 123 -11.76 11.24 -7.23
C PRO A 123 -12.29 12.62 -7.61
N ARG A 124 -12.79 12.79 -8.83
CA ARG A 124 -13.41 14.06 -9.29
C ARG A 124 -14.59 14.54 -8.45
N LEU A 125 -15.15 13.67 -7.59
CA LEU A 125 -16.25 14.01 -6.70
C LEU A 125 -15.78 14.41 -5.30
N PHE A 126 -14.51 14.23 -4.95
CA PHE A 126 -14.02 14.43 -3.58
C PHE A 126 -14.20 15.88 -3.09
N GLY A 127 -13.79 16.86 -3.90
CA GLY A 127 -13.96 18.27 -3.55
C GLY A 127 -15.42 18.66 -3.36
N GLY A 128 -16.30 18.26 -4.29
CA GLY A 128 -17.73 18.54 -4.18
C GLY A 128 -18.42 17.84 -3.01
N LEU A 129 -17.96 16.65 -2.63
CA LEU A 129 -18.43 15.96 -1.42
C LEU A 129 -17.99 16.70 -0.16
N ALA A 130 -16.72 17.09 -0.08
CA ALA A 130 -16.17 17.84 1.05
C ALA A 130 -16.93 19.15 1.26
N GLU A 131 -17.18 19.91 0.18
CA GLU A 131 -17.97 21.13 0.21
C GLU A 131 -19.38 20.90 0.75
N ARG A 132 -20.09 19.90 0.22
CA ARG A 132 -21.48 19.63 0.64
C ARG A 132 -21.58 19.14 2.08
N ILE A 133 -20.66 18.30 2.53
CA ILE A 133 -20.60 17.90 3.95
C ILE A 133 -20.44 19.14 4.84
N TYR A 134 -19.58 20.08 4.43
CA TYR A 134 -19.37 21.33 5.15
C TYR A 134 -20.63 22.22 5.12
N ARG A 135 -21.22 22.45 3.94
CA ARG A 135 -22.42 23.30 3.77
C ARG A 135 -23.63 22.79 4.56
N HIS A 136 -23.75 21.47 4.71
CA HIS A 136 -24.81 20.87 5.50
C HIS A 136 -24.47 20.75 7.00
N GLY A 137 -23.38 21.35 7.48
CA GLY A 137 -23.01 21.41 8.89
C GLY A 137 -22.45 20.10 9.46
N MET A 138 -22.13 19.11 8.62
CA MET A 138 -21.69 17.78 9.06
C MET A 138 -20.18 17.65 9.21
N ALA A 139 -19.38 18.65 8.81
CA ALA A 139 -17.91 18.60 8.80
C ALA A 139 -17.25 18.74 10.18
N ARG A 140 -17.95 19.39 11.14
CA ARG A 140 -17.37 19.68 12.45
C ARG A 140 -17.04 18.39 13.21
N GLY A 141 -15.76 18.16 13.52
CA GLY A 141 -15.27 16.97 14.22
C GLY A 141 -15.37 15.68 13.41
N ALA A 142 -15.84 15.76 12.16
CA ALA A 142 -15.93 14.60 11.28
C ALA A 142 -14.56 14.26 10.67
N ARG A 143 -14.41 13.01 10.22
CA ARG A 143 -13.25 12.49 9.50
C ARG A 143 -13.65 12.08 8.10
N ILE A 144 -12.83 12.40 7.12
CA ILE A 144 -13.04 11.96 5.74
C ILE A 144 -11.97 10.93 5.36
N VAL A 145 -12.40 9.89 4.68
CA VAL A 145 -11.53 8.84 4.14
C VAL A 145 -11.55 8.94 2.63
N VAL A 146 -10.39 9.11 2.04
CA VAL A 146 -10.22 9.22 0.60
C VAL A 146 -9.32 8.10 0.08
N GLU A 147 -9.72 7.53 -1.06
CA GLU A 147 -9.02 6.48 -1.77
C GLU A 147 -8.12 7.04 -2.86
N LYS A 148 -7.08 6.28 -3.22
CA LYS A 148 -6.27 6.61 -4.40
C LYS A 148 -7.10 6.54 -5.69
N PRO A 149 -6.72 7.29 -6.73
CA PRO A 149 -5.52 8.13 -6.85
C PRO A 149 -5.67 9.52 -6.20
N PHE A 150 -4.59 10.00 -5.58
CA PHE A 150 -4.48 11.36 -5.04
C PHE A 150 -3.81 12.26 -6.09
N GLY A 151 -4.57 12.68 -7.09
CA GLY A 151 -4.05 13.30 -8.29
C GLY A 151 -3.52 12.27 -9.31
N LYS A 152 -3.13 12.76 -10.47
CA LYS A 152 -2.45 12.02 -11.57
C LYS A 152 -1.06 12.60 -11.86
N ASP A 153 -0.77 13.76 -11.28
CA ASP A 153 0.44 14.56 -11.31
C ASP A 153 0.47 15.51 -10.10
N LEU A 154 1.56 16.24 -9.93
CA LEU A 154 1.75 17.17 -8.82
C LEU A 154 0.67 18.26 -8.77
N ASP A 155 0.31 18.83 -9.92
CA ASP A 155 -0.66 19.93 -9.96
C ASP A 155 -2.05 19.47 -9.53
N THR A 156 -2.52 18.35 -10.04
CA THR A 156 -3.83 17.79 -9.64
C THR A 156 -3.83 17.26 -8.20
N ALA A 157 -2.68 16.83 -7.68
CA ALA A 157 -2.57 16.48 -6.26
C ALA A 157 -2.67 17.71 -5.36
N ARG A 158 -2.03 18.81 -5.72
CA ARG A 158 -2.16 20.11 -5.04
C ARG A 158 -3.59 20.66 -5.09
N GLU A 159 -4.22 20.61 -6.26
CA GLU A 159 -5.62 21.00 -6.41
C GLU A 159 -6.53 20.20 -5.48
N LEU A 160 -6.36 18.87 -5.42
CA LEU A 160 -7.14 18.02 -4.52
C LEU A 160 -6.89 18.37 -3.04
N ASN A 161 -5.64 18.55 -2.66
CA ASN A 161 -5.28 18.92 -1.29
C ASN A 161 -5.90 20.28 -0.91
N GLN A 162 -5.83 21.28 -1.77
CA GLN A 162 -6.44 22.59 -1.56
C GLN A 162 -7.96 22.51 -1.44
N MET A 163 -8.62 21.74 -2.32
CA MET A 163 -10.07 21.54 -2.25
C MET A 163 -10.50 20.89 -0.93
N LEU A 164 -9.77 19.89 -0.45
CA LEU A 164 -10.09 19.25 0.83
C LEU A 164 -9.78 20.17 2.02
N ALA A 165 -8.65 20.87 1.99
CA ALA A 165 -8.20 21.78 3.05
C ALA A 165 -9.12 23.00 3.22
N ALA A 166 -9.92 23.36 2.21
CA ALA A 166 -10.92 24.41 2.31
C ALA A 166 -12.05 24.08 3.31
N TYR A 167 -12.27 22.80 3.61
CA TYR A 167 -13.39 22.32 4.41
C TYR A 167 -13.00 21.44 5.59
N PHE A 168 -11.80 20.82 5.56
CA PHE A 168 -11.32 19.89 6.58
C PHE A 168 -9.86 20.19 6.94
N TYR A 169 -9.54 20.11 8.22
CA TYR A 169 -8.15 20.14 8.68
C TYR A 169 -7.42 18.83 8.26
N GLU A 170 -6.11 18.88 8.09
CA GLU A 170 -5.33 17.68 7.75
C GLU A 170 -5.52 16.54 8.77
N SER A 171 -5.71 16.87 10.04
CA SER A 171 -6.04 15.91 11.11
C SER A 171 -7.38 15.18 10.93
N GLN A 172 -8.23 15.65 10.01
CA GLN A 172 -9.53 15.05 9.68
C GLN A 172 -9.48 14.24 8.36
N ILE A 173 -8.37 14.31 7.60
CA ILE A 173 -8.25 13.72 6.26
C ILE A 173 -7.41 12.44 6.35
N TYR A 174 -7.98 11.31 5.95
CA TYR A 174 -7.35 9.99 5.97
C TYR A 174 -7.18 9.48 4.54
N ARG A 175 -5.96 9.63 3.98
CA ARG A 175 -5.63 9.14 2.62
C ARG A 175 -5.14 7.71 2.72
N ILE A 176 -5.91 6.77 2.19
CA ILE A 176 -5.61 5.34 2.26
C ILE A 176 -4.58 4.93 1.22
N ASP A 177 -3.44 4.44 1.71
CA ASP A 177 -2.62 3.47 1.01
C ASP A 177 -2.78 2.10 1.70
N HIS A 178 -3.43 1.15 1.04
CA HIS A 178 -3.72 -0.14 1.65
C HIS A 178 -2.48 -0.99 1.99
N TYR A 179 -1.30 -0.67 1.41
CA TYR A 179 -0.04 -1.31 1.82
C TYR A 179 0.33 -0.95 3.26
N LEU A 180 0.11 0.29 3.68
CA LEU A 180 0.36 0.72 5.06
C LEU A 180 -0.56 -0.01 6.08
N GLY A 181 -1.72 -0.48 5.64
CA GLY A 181 -2.63 -1.27 6.46
C GLY A 181 -2.22 -2.74 6.64
N LYS A 182 -1.23 -3.24 5.89
CA LYS A 182 -0.75 -4.62 6.04
C LYS A 182 0.07 -4.75 7.33
N GLU A 183 -0.15 -5.85 8.05
CA GLU A 183 0.55 -6.12 9.33
C GLU A 183 2.06 -6.19 9.14
N THR A 184 2.50 -6.85 8.10
CA THR A 184 3.91 -6.99 7.73
C THR A 184 4.59 -5.67 7.39
N VAL A 185 3.86 -4.73 6.81
CA VAL A 185 4.40 -3.38 6.56
C VAL A 185 4.57 -2.62 7.88
N GLN A 186 3.65 -2.78 8.82
CA GLN A 186 3.80 -2.21 10.16
C GLN A 186 4.94 -2.85 10.95
N ASN A 187 5.16 -4.16 10.76
CA ASN A 187 6.28 -4.87 11.35
C ASN A 187 7.65 -4.33 10.94
N LEU A 188 7.77 -3.61 9.82
CA LEU A 188 9.03 -2.94 9.46
C LEU A 188 9.50 -1.98 10.55
N MET A 189 8.59 -1.24 11.15
CA MET A 189 8.92 -0.34 12.26
C MET A 189 9.30 -1.10 13.53
N ALA A 190 8.60 -2.21 13.83
CA ALA A 190 8.92 -3.06 14.96
C ALA A 190 10.27 -3.78 14.79
N ILE A 191 10.56 -4.30 13.59
CA ILE A 191 11.84 -4.94 13.27
C ILE A 191 12.97 -3.92 13.45
N ARG A 192 12.85 -2.74 12.88
CA ARG A 192 13.89 -1.72 12.93
C ARG A 192 14.06 -1.13 14.33
N PHE A 193 13.00 -0.64 14.93
CA PHE A 193 13.06 0.22 16.12
C PHE A 193 12.80 -0.54 17.43
N GLY A 194 12.30 -1.76 17.37
CA GLY A 194 12.10 -2.64 18.51
C GLY A 194 13.30 -3.58 18.81
N ASN A 195 14.31 -3.61 17.92
CA ASN A 195 15.43 -4.54 18.03
C ASN A 195 16.77 -3.82 17.95
N MET A 196 17.53 -3.81 19.03
CA MET A 196 18.86 -3.20 19.09
C MET A 196 19.86 -3.82 18.11
N LEU A 197 19.60 -5.04 17.63
CA LEU A 197 20.45 -5.74 16.67
C LEU A 197 20.47 -5.06 15.28
N PHE A 198 19.39 -4.46 14.85
CA PHE A 198 19.27 -3.97 13.47
C PHE A 198 19.61 -2.49 13.33
N GLU A 199 19.03 -1.62 14.13
CA GLU A 199 19.14 -0.17 13.94
C GLU A 199 20.58 0.39 13.88
N PRO A 200 21.55 -0.08 14.70
CA PRO A 200 22.96 0.38 14.60
C PRO A 200 23.61 0.05 13.25
N LEU A 201 23.15 -1.02 12.57
CA LEU A 201 23.67 -1.45 11.28
C LEU A 201 22.88 -0.85 10.10
N TRP A 202 21.83 -0.09 10.36
CA TRP A 202 20.87 0.38 9.36
C TRP A 202 21.27 1.72 8.75
N ASN A 203 22.44 1.74 8.10
CA ASN A 203 23.03 2.94 7.49
C ASN A 203 24.04 2.59 6.40
N SER A 204 24.51 3.60 5.67
CA SER A 204 25.47 3.46 4.58
C SER A 204 26.84 2.90 4.97
N GLN A 205 27.18 2.88 6.26
CA GLN A 205 28.44 2.29 6.71
C GLN A 205 28.41 0.75 6.58
N TYR A 206 27.27 0.13 6.84
CA TYR A 206 27.12 -1.33 6.88
C TYR A 206 26.28 -1.90 5.74
N VAL A 207 25.33 -1.14 5.21
CA VAL A 207 24.47 -1.58 4.13
C VAL A 207 25.11 -1.26 2.78
N ASP A 208 25.22 -2.27 1.93
CA ASP A 208 25.73 -2.11 0.55
C ASP A 208 24.63 -1.54 -0.35
N HIS A 209 23.45 -2.16 -0.35
CA HIS A 209 22.28 -1.68 -1.08
C HIS A 209 20.99 -2.28 -0.53
N ILE A 210 19.87 -1.70 -0.94
CA ILE A 210 18.52 -2.21 -0.60
C ILE A 210 17.75 -2.47 -1.89
N GLN A 211 17.02 -3.60 -1.94
CA GLN A 211 16.12 -3.93 -3.03
C GLN A 211 14.69 -4.01 -2.51
N ILE A 212 13.76 -3.30 -3.15
CA ILE A 212 12.31 -3.36 -2.86
C ILE A 212 11.62 -3.89 -4.11
N THR A 213 11.04 -5.08 -4.01
CA THR A 213 10.32 -5.74 -5.11
C THR A 213 8.85 -5.89 -4.75
N VAL A 214 7.98 -5.43 -5.64
CA VAL A 214 6.53 -5.69 -5.59
C VAL A 214 6.11 -6.27 -6.93
N ALA A 215 5.96 -7.57 -6.99
CA ALA A 215 5.65 -8.33 -8.21
C ALA A 215 4.20 -8.84 -8.18
N GLU A 216 3.51 -8.72 -9.30
CA GLU A 216 2.15 -9.21 -9.48
C GLU A 216 2.08 -10.18 -10.67
N THR A 217 1.34 -11.28 -10.51
CA THR A 217 1.08 -12.26 -11.57
C THR A 217 -0.12 -11.86 -12.45
N VAL A 218 -0.98 -11.00 -11.94
CA VAL A 218 -2.18 -10.53 -12.63
C VAL A 218 -1.84 -9.57 -13.78
N ASP A 219 -2.73 -9.52 -14.76
CA ASP A 219 -2.71 -8.51 -15.83
C ASP A 219 -3.51 -7.25 -15.46
N VAL A 220 -3.99 -6.54 -16.47
CA VAL A 220 -4.77 -5.30 -16.32
C VAL A 220 -6.27 -5.49 -16.50
N ALA A 221 -6.74 -6.76 -16.60
CA ALA A 221 -8.14 -7.09 -16.88
C ALA A 221 -9.10 -6.47 -15.86
N GLY A 222 -10.19 -5.90 -16.37
CA GLY A 222 -11.21 -5.18 -15.59
C GLY A 222 -10.83 -3.75 -15.18
N ARG A 223 -9.59 -3.30 -15.49
CA ARG A 223 -9.09 -1.96 -15.17
C ARG A 223 -8.34 -1.31 -16.35
N GLU A 224 -8.54 -1.80 -17.56
CA GLU A 224 -7.76 -1.48 -18.76
C GLU A 224 -7.67 0.03 -19.01
N ALA A 225 -8.82 0.71 -19.06
CA ALA A 225 -8.88 2.15 -19.31
C ALA A 225 -8.26 3.01 -18.21
N TYR A 226 -8.22 2.51 -16.99
CA TYR A 226 -7.51 3.15 -15.88
C TYR A 226 -6.00 2.94 -16.03
N TYR A 227 -5.59 1.68 -16.19
CA TYR A 227 -4.18 1.31 -16.17
C TYR A 227 -3.41 1.89 -17.37
N ASP A 228 -4.05 1.97 -18.54
CA ASP A 228 -3.42 2.57 -19.73
C ASP A 228 -3.12 4.08 -19.60
N ARG A 229 -3.73 4.72 -18.60
CA ARG A 229 -3.44 6.12 -18.23
C ARG A 229 -2.51 6.25 -17.04
N ALA A 230 -2.50 5.25 -16.16
CA ALA A 230 -1.71 5.30 -14.92
C ALA A 230 -0.29 4.73 -15.13
N GLY A 231 -0.19 3.50 -15.65
CA GLY A 231 1.05 2.74 -15.71
C GLY A 231 1.55 2.31 -14.34
N ALA A 232 2.62 1.53 -14.33
CA ALA A 232 3.24 1.02 -13.11
C ALA A 232 3.85 2.13 -12.24
N MET A 233 4.32 3.21 -12.86
CA MET A 233 4.92 4.34 -12.14
C MET A 233 3.90 5.03 -11.24
N ARG A 234 2.73 5.39 -11.76
CA ARG A 234 1.66 6.05 -11.00
C ARG A 234 0.87 5.09 -10.11
N ASP A 235 0.64 3.84 -10.59
CA ASP A 235 -0.19 2.89 -9.83
C ASP A 235 0.56 2.27 -8.64
N MET A 236 1.88 2.11 -8.72
CA MET A 236 2.65 1.37 -7.73
C MET A 236 3.85 2.15 -7.17
N MET A 237 4.66 2.79 -8.02
CA MET A 237 5.92 3.40 -7.59
C MET A 237 5.69 4.66 -6.75
N GLN A 238 4.87 5.58 -7.24
CA GLN A 238 4.56 6.87 -6.61
C GLN A 238 3.90 6.75 -5.23
N ASN A 239 3.28 5.61 -4.95
CA ASN A 239 2.56 5.37 -3.70
C ASN A 239 3.16 4.19 -2.91
N HIS A 240 2.78 2.97 -3.20
CA HIS A 240 3.13 1.79 -2.39
C HIS A 240 4.64 1.60 -2.21
N LEU A 241 5.43 1.64 -3.30
CA LEU A 241 6.88 1.46 -3.18
C LEU A 241 7.54 2.66 -2.50
N MET A 242 7.04 3.88 -2.74
CA MET A 242 7.51 5.07 -2.04
C MET A 242 7.26 4.96 -0.53
N GLN A 243 6.11 4.46 -0.10
CA GLN A 243 5.82 4.26 1.32
C GLN A 243 6.72 3.18 1.94
N LEU A 244 6.97 2.06 1.24
CA LEU A 244 7.91 1.04 1.68
C LEU A 244 9.33 1.61 1.78
N LEU A 245 9.77 2.39 0.78
CA LEU A 245 11.06 3.09 0.82
C LEU A 245 11.17 4.01 2.03
N CYS A 246 10.13 4.80 2.32
CA CYS A 246 10.12 5.69 3.48
C CYS A 246 10.26 4.92 4.80
N LEU A 247 9.49 3.85 5.01
CA LEU A 247 9.55 3.05 6.24
C LEU A 247 10.89 2.36 6.44
N ILE A 248 11.57 1.99 5.36
CA ILE A 248 12.90 1.38 5.40
C ILE A 248 13.99 2.43 5.61
N ALA A 249 13.84 3.63 5.07
CA ALA A 249 14.91 4.62 5.05
C ALA A 249 14.79 5.72 6.13
N MET A 250 13.62 5.89 6.77
CA MET A 250 13.39 6.96 7.74
C MET A 250 14.25 6.82 9.01
N GLU A 251 14.50 7.92 9.69
CA GLU A 251 15.07 7.93 11.03
C GLU A 251 14.06 7.39 12.06
N PRO A 252 14.54 6.87 13.21
CA PRO A 252 13.64 6.52 14.31
C PRO A 252 12.83 7.74 14.76
N PRO A 253 11.49 7.70 14.71
CA PRO A 253 10.69 8.80 15.21
C PRO A 253 10.85 8.95 16.71
N ALA A 254 10.79 10.16 17.24
CA ALA A 254 10.94 10.43 18.69
C ALA A 254 9.87 9.71 19.53
N LYS A 255 8.70 9.42 18.95
CA LYS A 255 7.61 8.66 19.56
C LYS A 255 6.75 8.03 18.46
N PHE A 256 6.01 6.99 18.82
CA PHE A 256 5.09 6.33 17.90
C PHE A 256 3.76 7.08 17.85
N ASP A 257 3.75 8.23 17.19
CA ASP A 257 2.53 8.97 16.87
C ASP A 257 2.48 9.39 15.39
N SER A 258 1.32 9.85 14.99
CA SER A 258 1.03 10.12 13.58
C SER A 258 1.94 11.17 12.96
N ASP A 259 2.21 12.26 13.66
CA ASP A 259 3.01 13.35 13.10
C ASP A 259 4.49 12.99 13.06
N ALA A 260 5.03 12.41 14.15
CA ALA A 260 6.43 12.01 14.22
C ALA A 260 6.78 10.99 13.11
N VAL A 261 5.93 9.99 12.87
CA VAL A 261 6.17 8.98 11.81
C VAL A 261 6.08 9.62 10.42
N ARG A 262 5.05 10.46 10.16
CA ARG A 262 4.85 11.09 8.86
C ARG A 262 5.92 12.13 8.55
N ASP A 263 6.44 12.84 9.56
CA ASP A 263 7.55 13.78 9.41
C ASP A 263 8.83 13.06 8.97
N GLU A 264 9.15 11.90 9.58
CA GLU A 264 10.33 11.13 9.18
C GLU A 264 10.19 10.58 7.76
N LYS A 265 9.01 10.09 7.36
CA LYS A 265 8.75 9.67 5.98
C LYS A 265 8.96 10.83 4.98
N LEU A 266 8.42 12.00 5.28
CA LEU A 266 8.56 13.18 4.42
C LEU A 266 10.01 13.61 4.24
N LYS A 267 10.83 13.52 5.28
CA LYS A 267 12.28 13.80 5.20
C LYS A 267 12.97 12.87 4.19
N VAL A 268 12.59 11.59 4.16
CA VAL A 268 13.13 10.64 3.17
C VAL A 268 12.79 11.08 1.75
N ILE A 269 11.50 11.38 1.48
CA ILE A 269 11.05 11.76 0.14
C ILE A 269 11.79 13.03 -0.34
N ARG A 270 11.93 14.02 0.54
CA ARG A 270 12.62 15.28 0.24
C ARG A 270 14.13 15.13 0.05
N ALA A 271 14.71 14.06 0.57
CA ALA A 271 16.13 13.75 0.41
C ALA A 271 16.42 12.86 -0.82
N LEU A 272 15.40 12.43 -1.57
CA LEU A 272 15.58 11.67 -2.80
C LEU A 272 16.21 12.54 -3.90
N ASP A 273 17.27 12.04 -4.49
CA ASP A 273 17.86 12.67 -5.67
C ASP A 273 16.97 12.51 -6.91
N PRO A 274 16.99 13.44 -7.87
CA PRO A 274 16.32 13.28 -9.15
C PRO A 274 16.81 12.02 -9.87
N VAL A 275 15.86 11.19 -10.35
CA VAL A 275 16.18 9.95 -11.06
C VAL A 275 16.80 10.26 -12.43
N GLN A 276 18.02 9.78 -12.65
CA GLN A 276 18.68 9.93 -13.94
C GLN A 276 18.07 8.96 -14.98
N PRO A 277 17.98 9.34 -16.27
CA PRO A 277 17.37 8.49 -17.30
C PRO A 277 17.99 7.09 -17.41
N HIS A 278 19.29 6.94 -17.14
CA HIS A 278 19.98 5.65 -17.18
C HIS A 278 19.82 4.82 -15.89
N HIS A 279 19.17 5.39 -14.87
CA HIS A 279 18.82 4.73 -13.61
C HIS A 279 17.40 4.16 -13.61
N ILE A 280 16.72 4.15 -14.74
CA ILE A 280 15.35 3.65 -14.81
C ILE A 280 15.12 2.80 -16.06
N VAL A 281 14.32 1.75 -15.90
CA VAL A 281 13.89 0.85 -16.96
C VAL A 281 12.37 0.74 -16.92
N ARG A 282 11.73 0.91 -18.07
CA ARG A 282 10.29 0.71 -18.28
C ARG A 282 10.08 -0.55 -19.09
N GLY A 283 9.09 -1.35 -18.71
CA GLY A 283 8.75 -2.57 -19.42
C GLY A 283 7.27 -2.66 -19.76
N GLN A 284 6.96 -3.46 -20.78
CA GLN A 284 5.60 -3.80 -21.18
C GLN A 284 5.56 -5.29 -21.49
N PHE A 285 4.62 -6.04 -20.87
CA PHE A 285 4.56 -7.49 -21.08
C PHE A 285 4.09 -7.84 -22.48
N GLU A 286 4.72 -8.85 -23.06
CA GLU A 286 4.33 -9.45 -24.34
C GLU A 286 3.29 -10.54 -24.13
N GLY A 287 2.56 -10.84 -25.20
CA GLY A 287 1.65 -11.96 -25.27
C GLY A 287 2.40 -13.29 -25.44
N ASP A 288 1.72 -14.37 -25.12
CA ASP A 288 2.13 -15.72 -25.46
C ASP A 288 0.94 -16.44 -26.10
N ALA A 289 0.97 -16.54 -27.42
CA ALA A 289 -0.12 -17.16 -28.19
C ALA A 289 -0.27 -18.65 -27.86
N ALA A 290 0.81 -19.35 -27.53
CA ALA A 290 0.77 -20.76 -27.17
C ALA A 290 0.11 -20.99 -25.80
N ALA A 291 0.28 -20.05 -24.89
CA ALA A 291 -0.38 -20.02 -23.57
C ALA A 291 -1.73 -19.28 -23.55
N GLY A 292 -2.19 -18.75 -24.70
CA GLY A 292 -3.41 -17.96 -24.78
C GLY A 292 -3.33 -16.61 -24.05
N LEU A 293 -2.13 -16.09 -23.81
CA LEU A 293 -1.92 -14.84 -23.09
C LEU A 293 -1.84 -13.67 -24.06
N LYS A 294 -2.65 -12.62 -23.79
CA LYS A 294 -2.62 -11.37 -24.54
C LYS A 294 -1.41 -10.53 -24.15
N SER A 295 -0.84 -9.79 -25.10
CA SER A 295 0.10 -8.71 -24.81
C SER A 295 -0.58 -7.57 -24.05
N TYR A 296 0.22 -6.67 -23.49
CA TYR A 296 -0.30 -5.47 -22.82
C TYR A 296 -1.22 -4.64 -23.75
N ARG A 297 -0.77 -4.38 -24.97
CA ARG A 297 -1.52 -3.59 -25.96
C ARG A 297 -2.84 -4.22 -26.35
N GLU A 298 -2.87 -5.53 -26.50
CA GLU A 298 -4.11 -6.29 -26.73
C GLU A 298 -5.03 -6.25 -25.50
N SER A 299 -4.46 -6.39 -24.30
CA SER A 299 -5.21 -6.35 -23.04
C SER A 299 -5.91 -5.01 -22.84
N VAL A 300 -5.24 -3.88 -23.12
CA VAL A 300 -5.82 -2.53 -22.98
C VAL A 300 -6.62 -2.07 -24.22
N GLY A 301 -6.58 -2.84 -25.32
CA GLY A 301 -7.26 -2.47 -26.58
C GLY A 301 -6.65 -1.24 -27.26
N ASN A 302 -5.38 -0.93 -27.00
CA ASN A 302 -4.66 0.22 -27.57
C ASN A 302 -3.33 -0.22 -28.20
N PRO A 303 -3.30 -0.48 -29.52
CA PRO A 303 -2.09 -0.95 -30.22
C PRO A 303 -0.92 0.01 -30.17
N ARG A 304 -1.16 1.30 -29.88
CA ARG A 304 -0.14 2.34 -29.79
C ARG A 304 0.23 2.70 -28.36
N SER A 305 -0.28 1.98 -27.38
CA SER A 305 0.07 2.27 -25.97
C SER A 305 1.57 2.17 -25.73
N ALA A 306 2.09 3.22 -25.11
CA ALA A 306 3.46 3.29 -24.57
C ALA A 306 3.46 3.31 -23.03
N THR A 307 2.37 2.90 -22.40
CA THR A 307 2.23 2.84 -20.95
C THR A 307 2.97 1.62 -20.43
N GLU A 308 3.77 1.80 -19.41
CA GLU A 308 4.55 0.75 -18.79
C GLU A 308 3.72 -0.13 -17.85
N SER A 309 3.89 -1.45 -17.94
CA SER A 309 3.39 -2.45 -17.00
C SER A 309 4.45 -2.93 -16.01
N TYR A 310 5.69 -2.44 -16.18
CA TYR A 310 6.86 -2.73 -15.34
C TYR A 310 7.73 -1.49 -15.22
N VAL A 311 8.25 -1.27 -14.02
CA VAL A 311 9.28 -0.26 -13.74
C VAL A 311 10.33 -0.85 -12.82
N ALA A 312 11.61 -0.66 -13.16
CA ALA A 312 12.74 -0.83 -12.26
C ALA A 312 13.55 0.47 -12.22
N LEU A 313 13.94 0.92 -11.04
CA LEU A 313 14.76 2.11 -10.90
C LEU A 313 15.76 2.00 -9.76
N LYS A 314 16.83 2.80 -9.88
CA LYS A 314 17.84 3.04 -8.86
C LYS A 314 17.63 4.44 -8.30
N ALA A 315 17.35 4.52 -7.00
CA ALA A 315 17.20 5.77 -6.26
C ALA A 315 18.37 6.00 -5.30
N HIS A 316 18.68 7.26 -5.03
CA HIS A 316 19.65 7.68 -4.03
C HIS A 316 18.96 8.62 -3.04
N ILE A 317 19.36 8.51 -1.77
CA ILE A 317 18.86 9.36 -0.67
C ILE A 317 20.06 10.16 -0.14
N SER A 318 20.06 11.46 -0.41
CA SER A 318 21.14 12.38 -0.04
C SER A 318 20.94 12.90 1.39
N ASN A 319 21.20 12.00 2.36
CA ASN A 319 21.26 12.31 3.78
C ASN A 319 22.42 11.57 4.47
N TRP A 320 22.68 11.88 5.75
CA TRP A 320 23.78 11.30 6.51
C TRP A 320 23.68 9.77 6.66
N ARG A 321 22.48 9.23 6.75
CA ARG A 321 22.27 7.80 6.91
C ARG A 321 22.57 7.01 5.65
N TRP A 322 22.21 7.53 4.48
CA TRP A 322 22.14 6.76 3.24
C TRP A 322 23.04 7.24 2.10
N ALA A 323 23.79 8.33 2.30
CA ALA A 323 24.68 8.83 1.24
C ALA A 323 25.60 7.72 0.73
N GLY A 324 25.56 7.47 -0.60
CA GLY A 324 26.33 6.43 -1.27
C GLY A 324 25.70 5.02 -1.28
N THR A 325 24.60 4.79 -0.58
CA THR A 325 23.87 3.50 -0.59
C THR A 325 22.72 3.58 -1.60
N PRO A 326 22.73 2.81 -2.70
CA PRO A 326 21.63 2.80 -3.66
C PRO A 326 20.44 1.96 -3.17
N PHE A 327 19.25 2.41 -3.55
CA PHE A 327 17.99 1.72 -3.39
C PHE A 327 17.47 1.30 -4.76
N TYR A 328 17.27 0.01 -4.96
CA TYR A 328 16.72 -0.54 -6.20
C TYR A 328 15.27 -0.92 -5.96
N LEU A 329 14.37 -0.31 -6.72
CA LEU A 329 12.94 -0.54 -6.62
C LEU A 329 12.44 -1.15 -7.93
N ARG A 330 11.63 -2.20 -7.86
CA ARG A 330 10.96 -2.75 -9.04
C ARG A 330 9.54 -3.18 -8.75
N THR A 331 8.69 -3.00 -9.74
CA THR A 331 7.32 -3.49 -9.75
C THR A 331 6.89 -3.86 -11.16
N GLY A 332 5.97 -4.79 -11.30
CA GLY A 332 5.43 -5.15 -12.61
C GLY A 332 4.28 -6.13 -12.52
N LYS A 333 3.53 -6.21 -13.62
CA LYS A 333 2.44 -7.16 -13.83
C LYS A 333 2.88 -8.34 -14.67
N ARG A 334 2.13 -9.44 -14.60
CA ARG A 334 2.46 -10.71 -15.28
C ARG A 334 3.90 -11.17 -15.05
N LEU A 335 4.40 -10.96 -13.84
CA LEU A 335 5.68 -11.50 -13.40
C LEU A 335 5.54 -12.96 -12.96
N VAL A 336 6.67 -13.64 -12.79
CA VAL A 336 6.76 -15.09 -12.51
C VAL A 336 6.01 -15.51 -11.24
N ALA A 337 5.95 -14.63 -10.24
CA ALA A 337 5.23 -14.90 -9.00
C ALA A 337 4.70 -13.61 -8.36
N ARG A 338 3.65 -13.74 -7.55
CA ARG A 338 3.20 -12.66 -6.67
C ARG A 338 4.13 -12.60 -5.46
N SER A 339 4.88 -11.51 -5.33
CA SER A 339 5.86 -11.36 -4.26
C SER A 339 6.03 -9.90 -3.87
N SER A 340 6.04 -9.62 -2.57
CA SER A 340 6.47 -8.32 -2.06
C SER A 340 7.55 -8.56 -1.02
N VAL A 341 8.77 -8.12 -1.30
CA VAL A 341 9.94 -8.40 -0.47
C VAL A 341 10.89 -7.20 -0.44
N ILE A 342 11.48 -6.98 0.71
CA ILE A 342 12.55 -6.02 0.91
C ILE A 342 13.81 -6.80 1.27
N ASN A 343 14.88 -6.62 0.50
CA ASN A 343 16.18 -7.24 0.73
C ASN A 343 17.18 -6.17 1.12
N VAL A 344 17.75 -6.28 2.32
CA VAL A 344 18.83 -5.44 2.81
C VAL A 344 20.13 -6.22 2.68
N MET A 345 20.96 -5.82 1.73
CA MET A 345 22.29 -6.41 1.50
C MET A 345 23.31 -5.68 2.34
N PHE A 346 23.96 -6.40 3.25
CA PHE A 346 25.07 -5.83 4.00
C PHE A 346 26.37 -5.88 3.21
N LYS A 347 27.31 -5.02 3.55
CA LYS A 347 28.66 -5.07 2.99
C LYS A 347 29.38 -6.35 3.40
N ASP A 348 30.34 -6.75 2.60
CA ASP A 348 31.28 -7.82 2.97
C ASP A 348 32.04 -7.45 4.25
N ALA A 349 32.53 -8.46 4.95
CA ALA A 349 33.47 -8.24 6.06
C ALA A 349 34.69 -7.47 5.53
N PRO A 350 35.15 -6.42 6.23
CA PRO A 350 36.23 -5.55 5.77
C PRO A 350 37.57 -6.32 5.62
N HIS A 351 37.71 -7.42 6.32
CA HIS A 351 38.86 -8.32 6.24
C HIS A 351 38.42 -9.75 6.54
N SER A 352 38.80 -10.69 5.67
CA SER A 352 38.59 -12.12 5.88
C SER A 352 39.81 -12.74 6.56
N ILE A 353 39.63 -13.29 7.75
CA ILE A 353 40.66 -14.09 8.46
C ILE A 353 40.76 -15.52 7.91
N PHE A 354 39.86 -15.92 7.02
CA PHE A 354 39.76 -17.27 6.46
C PHE A 354 40.48 -17.42 5.10
N GLY A 355 41.17 -16.37 4.64
CA GLY A 355 41.87 -16.32 3.38
C GLY A 355 40.97 -16.03 2.17
N GLU A 356 41.56 -15.87 0.98
CA GLU A 356 40.84 -15.55 -0.24
C GLU A 356 39.98 -16.70 -0.77
N ASP A 357 40.40 -17.93 -0.51
CA ASP A 357 39.70 -19.17 -0.92
C ASP A 357 38.36 -19.38 -0.20
N ALA A 358 38.13 -18.69 0.93
CA ALA A 358 36.88 -18.77 1.66
C ALA A 358 35.70 -18.09 0.97
N GLY A 359 35.97 -17.28 -0.07
CA GLY A 359 34.94 -16.52 -0.80
C GLY A 359 34.47 -15.27 -0.02
N ARG A 360 33.62 -14.50 -0.69
CA ARG A 360 32.94 -13.33 -0.09
C ARG A 360 31.52 -13.73 0.32
N HIS A 361 31.19 -13.51 1.56
CA HIS A 361 29.90 -13.90 2.16
C HIS A 361 29.21 -12.68 2.79
N ALA A 362 28.51 -11.92 1.95
CA ALA A 362 27.67 -10.83 2.45
C ALA A 362 26.42 -11.34 3.17
N ASN A 363 26.14 -10.81 4.33
CA ASN A 363 24.87 -11.07 5.01
C ASN A 363 23.71 -10.44 4.26
N LEU A 364 22.55 -11.05 4.36
CA LEU A 364 21.31 -10.58 3.74
C LEU A 364 20.17 -10.70 4.73
N LEU A 365 19.45 -9.62 4.96
CA LEU A 365 18.16 -9.65 5.63
C LEU A 365 17.05 -9.50 4.57
N SER A 366 16.24 -10.52 4.39
CA SER A 366 15.04 -10.51 3.55
C SER A 366 13.80 -10.36 4.42
N ILE A 367 13.00 -9.32 4.19
CA ILE A 367 11.74 -9.08 4.87
C ILE A 367 10.63 -9.36 3.86
N ARG A 368 9.93 -10.49 4.04
CA ARG A 368 8.82 -10.92 3.19
C ARG A 368 7.53 -10.28 3.66
N LEU A 369 6.87 -9.53 2.77
CA LEU A 369 5.62 -8.84 3.06
C LEU A 369 4.40 -9.61 2.53
N GLN A 370 4.59 -10.45 1.51
CA GLN A 370 3.62 -11.41 0.97
C GLN A 370 4.30 -12.31 -0.10
N PRO A 371 3.81 -13.57 -0.31
CA PRO A 371 2.68 -14.18 0.39
C PRO A 371 3.06 -14.69 1.78
N ASP A 372 4.27 -15.22 1.97
CA ASP A 372 4.73 -15.86 3.20
C ASP A 372 5.42 -14.83 4.09
N GLU A 373 4.63 -14.21 4.95
CA GLU A 373 5.07 -13.13 5.82
C GLU A 373 6.13 -13.59 6.83
N GLY A 374 7.29 -12.92 6.82
CA GLY A 374 8.39 -13.34 7.70
C GLY A 374 9.70 -12.62 7.43
N ILE A 375 10.74 -13.07 8.10
CA ILE A 375 12.12 -12.61 7.89
C ILE A 375 13.05 -13.79 7.68
N THR A 376 14.04 -13.61 6.79
CA THR A 376 15.15 -14.54 6.59
C THR A 376 16.45 -13.78 6.74
N LEU A 377 17.29 -14.19 7.69
CA LEU A 377 18.64 -13.67 7.82
C LEU A 377 19.63 -14.71 7.29
N LYS A 378 20.31 -14.40 6.19
CA LYS A 378 21.39 -15.22 5.64
C LYS A 378 22.68 -14.94 6.40
N VAL A 379 23.24 -15.95 7.05
CA VAL A 379 24.50 -15.90 7.80
C VAL A 379 25.48 -16.92 7.29
N THR A 380 26.77 -16.70 7.56
CA THR A 380 27.85 -17.60 7.16
C THR A 380 28.25 -18.48 8.33
N ILE A 381 28.36 -19.77 8.11
CA ILE A 381 28.85 -20.75 9.06
C ILE A 381 29.98 -21.60 8.46
N LYS A 382 30.73 -22.30 9.31
CA LYS A 382 31.65 -23.35 8.82
C LYS A 382 30.84 -24.54 8.29
N GLU A 383 31.17 -25.02 7.08
CA GLU A 383 30.62 -26.25 6.55
C GLU A 383 31.01 -27.45 7.44
N PRO A 384 30.05 -28.27 7.91
CA PRO A 384 30.36 -29.50 8.65
C PRO A 384 31.23 -30.46 7.84
N GLY A 385 32.21 -31.10 8.48
CA GLY A 385 33.07 -32.13 7.86
C GLY A 385 34.55 -31.90 8.09
N GLN A 386 35.39 -32.79 7.50
CA GLN A 386 36.85 -32.86 7.71
C GLN A 386 37.66 -31.97 6.77
N GLY A 387 37.05 -31.19 5.95
CA GLY A 387 37.68 -30.42 4.85
C GLY A 387 38.29 -29.04 5.23
N GLY A 388 38.67 -28.80 6.48
CA GLY A 388 39.22 -27.52 6.90
C GLY A 388 38.14 -26.43 7.13
N MET A 389 38.50 -25.14 6.99
CA MET A 389 37.63 -24.00 7.27
C MET A 389 36.91 -23.54 5.98
N ARG A 390 36.01 -24.39 5.47
CA ARG A 390 35.13 -23.98 4.36
C ARG A 390 33.91 -23.28 4.91
N LEU A 391 33.58 -22.13 4.32
CA LEU A 391 32.43 -21.33 4.70
C LEU A 391 31.22 -21.61 3.79
N VAL A 392 30.04 -21.61 4.37
CA VAL A 392 28.76 -21.78 3.65
C VAL A 392 27.71 -20.84 4.22
N ASP A 393 26.89 -20.27 3.32
CA ASP A 393 25.77 -19.43 3.70
C ASP A 393 24.55 -20.26 4.06
N VAL A 394 23.95 -20.01 5.21
CA VAL A 394 22.73 -20.67 5.68
C VAL A 394 21.66 -19.63 6.03
N PRO A 395 20.37 -19.90 5.75
CA PRO A 395 19.28 -19.05 6.16
C PRO A 395 18.86 -19.35 7.60
N LEU A 396 18.66 -18.30 8.39
CA LEU A 396 17.85 -18.31 9.61
C LEU A 396 16.48 -17.77 9.21
N ASP A 397 15.52 -18.65 9.03
CA ASP A 397 14.20 -18.30 8.53
C ASP A 397 13.15 -18.31 9.63
N MET A 398 12.26 -17.33 9.61
CA MET A 398 11.14 -17.20 10.53
C MET A 398 9.90 -16.74 9.78
N SER A 399 8.87 -17.57 9.76
CA SER A 399 7.51 -17.17 9.40
C SER A 399 6.82 -16.52 10.60
N PHE A 400 6.11 -15.41 10.40
CA PHE A 400 5.38 -14.76 11.50
C PHE A 400 4.20 -15.61 11.98
N ALA A 401 3.51 -16.29 11.05
CA ALA A 401 2.38 -17.16 11.39
C ALA A 401 2.83 -18.33 12.29
N GLU A 402 3.94 -18.98 11.94
CA GLU A 402 4.53 -20.07 12.73
C GLU A 402 5.01 -19.58 14.10
N ALA A 403 5.80 -18.51 14.12
CA ALA A 403 6.37 -17.96 15.37
C ALA A 403 5.29 -17.48 16.36
N LEU A 404 4.14 -17.06 15.88
CA LEU A 404 3.02 -16.60 16.70
C LEU A 404 1.97 -17.70 16.99
N GLY A 405 2.16 -18.91 16.46
CA GLY A 405 1.19 -20.01 16.60
C GLY A 405 -0.15 -19.70 15.89
N GLN A 406 -0.08 -18.94 14.80
CA GLN A 406 -1.26 -18.51 14.02
C GLN A 406 -1.36 -19.23 12.68
N GLU A 407 -0.76 -20.42 12.57
CA GLU A 407 -0.86 -21.27 11.39
C GLU A 407 -2.32 -21.55 11.05
N GLY A 408 -2.69 -21.30 9.80
CA GLY A 408 -4.07 -21.45 9.33
C GLY A 408 -5.01 -20.29 9.69
N SER A 409 -4.55 -19.27 10.43
CA SER A 409 -5.32 -18.03 10.61
C SER A 409 -5.14 -17.11 9.40
N HIS A 410 -6.24 -16.50 8.92
CA HIS A 410 -6.14 -15.45 7.92
C HIS A 410 -5.72 -14.14 8.60
N PRO A 411 -4.62 -13.50 8.16
CA PRO A 411 -4.26 -12.17 8.67
C PRO A 411 -5.39 -11.19 8.37
N ALA A 412 -5.62 -10.26 9.29
CA ALA A 412 -6.65 -9.23 9.13
C ALA A 412 -6.40 -8.44 7.84
N ASP A 413 -7.43 -8.26 7.02
CA ASP A 413 -7.36 -7.44 5.80
C ASP A 413 -6.93 -6.01 6.17
N ALA A 414 -6.13 -5.39 5.32
CA ALA A 414 -5.64 -4.01 5.52
C ALA A 414 -6.78 -3.03 5.81
N TYR A 415 -7.92 -3.18 5.14
CA TYR A 415 -9.10 -2.33 5.35
C TYR A 415 -9.72 -2.48 6.73
N GLU A 416 -9.69 -3.67 7.33
CA GLU A 416 -10.18 -3.85 8.70
C GLU A 416 -9.44 -2.97 9.69
N ARG A 417 -8.11 -2.90 9.55
CA ARG A 417 -7.25 -2.11 10.42
C ARG A 417 -7.41 -0.62 10.13
N LEU A 418 -7.30 -0.23 8.87
CA LEU A 418 -7.37 1.17 8.47
C LEU A 418 -8.70 1.82 8.88
N ILE A 419 -9.85 1.14 8.71
CA ILE A 419 -11.14 1.68 9.15
C ILE A 419 -11.16 1.86 10.67
N MET A 420 -10.65 0.90 11.44
CA MET A 420 -10.58 1.02 12.89
C MET A 420 -9.65 2.14 13.34
N ASP A 421 -8.55 2.36 12.66
CA ASP A 421 -7.63 3.47 12.94
C ASP A 421 -8.26 4.83 12.62
N VAL A 422 -9.05 4.93 11.54
CA VAL A 422 -9.87 6.13 11.30
C VAL A 422 -10.84 6.36 12.44
N ILE A 423 -11.53 5.33 12.94
CA ILE A 423 -12.48 5.48 14.06
C ILE A 423 -11.76 5.91 15.35
N ARG A 424 -10.52 5.48 15.57
CA ARG A 424 -9.69 5.89 16.72
C ARG A 424 -9.05 7.26 16.57
N GLY A 425 -8.98 7.80 15.36
CA GLY A 425 -8.25 9.04 15.08
C GLY A 425 -6.74 8.84 14.89
N ASN A 426 -6.30 7.62 14.67
CA ASN A 426 -4.90 7.31 14.44
C ASN A 426 -4.55 7.46 12.96
N GLN A 427 -3.72 8.45 12.61
CA GLN A 427 -3.28 8.72 11.25
C GLN A 427 -1.88 8.17 10.92
N THR A 428 -1.27 7.37 11.78
CA THR A 428 0.11 6.85 11.60
C THR A 428 0.28 6.08 10.27
N LEU A 429 -0.76 5.39 9.84
CA LEU A 429 -0.77 4.56 8.63
C LEU A 429 -1.46 5.23 7.43
N PHE A 430 -1.63 6.53 7.48
CA PHE A 430 -2.26 7.30 6.40
C PHE A 430 -1.28 8.31 5.82
N MET A 431 -1.41 8.56 4.52
CA MET A 431 -0.56 9.52 3.84
C MET A 431 -0.99 10.95 4.18
N ARG A 432 -0.01 11.81 4.44
CA ARG A 432 -0.24 13.24 4.62
C ARG A 432 -0.20 13.97 3.27
N GLY A 433 -0.91 15.08 3.15
CA GLY A 433 -1.00 15.82 1.89
C GLY A 433 0.36 16.22 1.31
N ASP A 434 1.28 16.68 2.17
CA ASP A 434 2.64 17.06 1.76
C ASP A 434 3.53 15.87 1.35
N GLU A 435 3.32 14.69 1.93
CA GLU A 435 3.98 13.46 1.46
C GLU A 435 3.54 13.10 0.02
N VAL A 436 2.23 13.23 -0.26
CA VAL A 436 1.67 12.97 -1.59
C VAL A 436 2.26 13.94 -2.62
N GLU A 437 2.31 15.23 -2.29
CA GLU A 437 2.88 16.26 -3.17
C GLU A 437 4.39 16.04 -3.39
N ALA A 438 5.14 15.73 -2.33
CA ALA A 438 6.57 15.45 -2.45
C ALA A 438 6.85 14.21 -3.30
N ALA A 439 6.04 13.16 -3.16
CA ALA A 439 6.16 11.96 -4.00
C ALA A 439 5.87 12.25 -5.47
N TRP A 440 4.86 13.06 -5.79
CA TRP A 440 4.60 13.51 -7.16
C TRP A 440 5.71 14.41 -7.70
N ALA A 441 6.22 15.35 -6.91
CA ALA A 441 7.34 16.22 -7.31
C ALA A 441 8.60 15.43 -7.71
N TRP A 442 8.78 14.24 -7.12
CA TRP A 442 9.88 13.35 -7.48
C TRP A 442 9.57 12.46 -8.70
N THR A 443 8.32 12.02 -8.87
CA THR A 443 7.94 11.08 -9.94
C THR A 443 7.58 11.75 -11.26
N ASP A 444 6.98 12.94 -11.25
CA ASP A 444 6.52 13.62 -12.45
C ASP A 444 7.65 13.92 -13.45
N PRO A 445 8.82 14.46 -13.04
CA PRO A 445 9.92 14.72 -13.97
C PRO A 445 10.40 13.45 -14.71
N VAL A 446 10.27 12.28 -14.08
CA VAL A 446 10.61 11.00 -14.71
C VAL A 446 9.62 10.68 -15.83
N ILE A 447 8.32 10.82 -15.55
CA ILE A 447 7.24 10.53 -16.50
C ILE A 447 7.25 11.52 -17.68
N GLU A 448 7.42 12.80 -17.39
CA GLU A 448 7.56 13.86 -18.39
C GLU A 448 8.78 13.63 -19.29
N GLY A 449 9.90 13.24 -18.71
CA GLY A 449 11.12 12.91 -19.44
C GLY A 449 10.93 11.78 -20.43
N TRP A 450 10.13 10.74 -20.09
CA TRP A 450 9.80 9.66 -21.02
C TRP A 450 8.96 10.17 -22.19
N THR A 451 7.96 10.98 -21.89
CA THR A 451 7.06 11.54 -22.90
C THR A 451 7.83 12.46 -23.86
N ALA A 452 8.66 13.33 -23.31
CA ALA A 452 9.46 14.29 -24.11
C ALA A 452 10.46 13.60 -25.03
N ARG A 453 11.05 12.47 -24.61
CA ARG A 453 12.00 11.70 -25.45
C ARG A 453 11.33 10.73 -26.40
N GLY A 454 10.01 10.48 -26.26
CA GLY A 454 9.31 9.45 -27.01
C GLY A 454 9.79 8.02 -26.66
N ASP A 455 10.26 7.81 -25.44
CA ASP A 455 10.79 6.50 -24.99
C ASP A 455 9.69 5.42 -25.05
N VAL A 456 10.03 4.27 -25.60
CA VAL A 456 9.12 3.10 -25.67
C VAL A 456 9.49 2.08 -24.57
N PRO A 457 8.50 1.53 -23.85
CA PRO A 457 8.77 0.47 -22.88
C PRO A 457 9.43 -0.74 -23.54
N LYS A 458 10.42 -1.35 -22.83
CA LYS A 458 11.08 -2.57 -23.27
C LYS A 458 10.13 -3.77 -23.18
N PRO A 459 10.12 -4.68 -24.18
CA PRO A 459 9.32 -5.88 -24.09
C PRO A 459 9.84 -6.80 -22.99
N TYR A 460 8.95 -7.55 -22.32
CA TYR A 460 9.32 -8.68 -21.48
C TYR A 460 8.31 -9.82 -21.58
N VAL A 461 8.80 -11.04 -21.47
CA VAL A 461 7.98 -12.25 -21.54
C VAL A 461 7.09 -12.34 -20.29
N SER A 462 5.81 -12.68 -20.46
CA SER A 462 4.90 -12.98 -19.36
C SER A 462 5.45 -14.14 -18.51
N ALA A 463 5.26 -14.08 -17.20
CA ALA A 463 5.82 -15.01 -16.21
C ALA A 463 7.37 -15.00 -16.12
N SER A 464 8.01 -13.91 -16.56
CA SER A 464 9.45 -13.65 -16.33
C SER A 464 9.68 -12.74 -15.09
N THR A 465 10.92 -12.33 -14.88
CA THR A 465 11.30 -11.36 -13.84
C THR A 465 11.24 -9.90 -14.30
N GLY A 466 10.83 -9.66 -15.54
CA GLY A 466 10.82 -8.35 -16.20
C GLY A 466 11.76 -8.30 -17.41
N PRO A 467 12.00 -7.12 -17.99
CA PRO A 467 12.91 -6.97 -19.12
C PRO A 467 14.38 -7.12 -18.72
N ASP A 468 15.20 -7.68 -19.62
CA ASP A 468 16.66 -7.87 -19.41
C ASP A 468 17.41 -6.58 -19.07
N ASP A 469 16.92 -5.45 -19.57
CA ASP A 469 17.46 -4.11 -19.22
C ASP A 469 17.43 -3.85 -17.70
N ALA A 470 16.49 -4.46 -16.96
CA ALA A 470 16.44 -4.33 -15.50
C ALA A 470 17.61 -5.06 -14.81
N ASP A 471 18.05 -6.19 -15.37
CA ASP A 471 19.26 -6.89 -14.89
C ASP A 471 20.52 -6.08 -15.24
N LEU A 472 20.56 -5.47 -16.41
CA LEU A 472 21.65 -4.59 -16.80
C LEU A 472 21.79 -3.37 -15.88
N LEU A 473 20.66 -2.83 -15.38
CA LEU A 473 20.66 -1.75 -14.39
C LEU A 473 21.45 -2.15 -13.12
N MET A 474 21.29 -3.36 -12.63
CA MET A 474 22.01 -3.87 -11.46
C MET A 474 23.48 -4.23 -11.78
N ARG A 475 23.71 -4.89 -12.92
CA ARG A 475 25.05 -5.36 -13.33
C ARG A 475 26.04 -4.22 -13.57
N ARG A 476 25.58 -3.03 -13.97
CA ARG A 476 26.43 -1.83 -14.09
C ARG A 476 27.09 -1.45 -12.77
N ASP A 477 26.46 -1.79 -11.65
CA ASP A 477 26.98 -1.56 -10.30
C ASP A 477 27.63 -2.82 -9.69
N GLY A 478 27.83 -3.88 -10.49
CA GLY A 478 28.35 -5.17 -10.02
C GLY A 478 27.38 -5.92 -9.10
N ARG A 479 26.08 -5.69 -9.23
CA ARG A 479 25.02 -6.25 -8.39
C ARG A 479 24.01 -7.04 -9.21
N GLU A 480 23.16 -7.83 -8.51
CA GLU A 480 22.10 -8.63 -9.13
C GLU A 480 20.81 -8.52 -8.33
N TRP A 481 19.67 -8.62 -9.03
CA TRP A 481 18.38 -8.73 -8.38
C TRP A 481 18.26 -10.05 -7.61
N ARG A 482 17.71 -9.97 -6.43
CA ARG A 482 17.21 -11.19 -5.79
C ARG A 482 16.00 -11.71 -6.55
N GLY A 483 15.95 -13.05 -6.73
CA GLY A 483 14.89 -13.69 -7.51
C GLY A 483 13.51 -13.41 -6.93
N ILE A 484 12.53 -13.24 -7.82
CA ILE A 484 11.11 -13.25 -7.46
C ILE A 484 10.74 -14.71 -7.22
N ARG A 485 10.42 -15.06 -5.99
CA ARG A 485 10.04 -16.44 -5.60
C ARG A 485 8.55 -16.48 -5.27
N PRO A 486 7.88 -17.64 -5.57
CA PRO A 486 6.51 -17.89 -5.15
C PRO A 486 6.35 -17.85 -3.64
#